data_bf8cc1836b1cc4ca14ec76e714354aac
#
_entry.id   bf8cc1836b1cc4ca14ec76e714354aac
#
_cell.length_a   1.000
_cell.length_b   1.000
_cell.length_c   1.000
_cell.angle_alpha   90.00
_cell.angle_beta   90.00
_cell.angle_gamma   90.00
#
_symmetry.space_group_name_H-M   'P 1'
#
loop_
_entity.id
_entity.type
_entity.pdbx_description
1 polymer ?
#
loop_
_entity_poly.entity_id
_entity_poly.type
_entity_poly.pdbx_seq_one_letter_code
_entity_poly.pdbx_strand_id
1 'polypeptide(L)'
;FQTQLERLDTDYIDMYLVHSVNKPNWKRIKKLNLMPFLEEMKAAGKIKHIGFSFHDSYELFEEVLDSYPWEFCQIQLNYMDKDIQAGVKGLKLASEKGLGVIIMEPLKGGKLTTGIPPTVQELWNNAPVKRTPAEWGFKWLANMPEVTLILSGMSSREQLQQNIATVSAADLNVLSDEERELIDKVSDEYNRLIKYSCTGCEYCLPCPQKLKIPDLIDTLNEWNIYG
;
A
#
# COMPACT_ATOMS: atom_id res chain seq x y z
N PHE A 1 9.44 -14.75 -18.21
CA PHE A 1 8.17 -15.45 -17.96
C PHE A 1 8.38 -16.96 -17.83
N GLN A 2 8.99 -17.63 -18.81
CA GLN A 2 9.24 -19.08 -18.76
C GLN A 2 9.99 -19.52 -17.49
N THR A 3 11.05 -18.82 -17.13
CA THR A 3 11.81 -19.07 -15.89
C THR A 3 10.95 -18.91 -14.61
N GLN A 4 9.92 -18.08 -14.64
CA GLN A 4 8.98 -17.94 -13.51
C GLN A 4 8.11 -19.19 -13.37
N LEU A 5 7.57 -19.70 -14.48
CA LEU A 5 6.80 -20.94 -14.50
C LEU A 5 7.64 -22.14 -14.01
N GLU A 6 8.87 -22.27 -14.50
CA GLU A 6 9.81 -23.32 -14.09
C GLU A 6 10.12 -23.24 -12.58
N ARG A 7 10.37 -22.03 -12.04
CA ARG A 7 10.67 -21.85 -10.61
C ARG A 7 9.46 -22.11 -9.70
N LEU A 8 8.26 -21.84 -10.20
CA LEU A 8 7.01 -22.05 -9.47
C LEU A 8 6.47 -23.47 -9.64
N ASP A 9 7.11 -24.27 -10.50
CA ASP A 9 6.67 -25.64 -10.86
C ASP A 9 5.19 -25.68 -11.27
N THR A 10 4.83 -24.79 -12.21
CA THR A 10 3.46 -24.62 -12.69
C THR A 10 3.42 -24.31 -14.18
N ASP A 11 2.30 -24.63 -14.83
CA ASP A 11 2.06 -24.34 -16.25
C ASP A 11 1.44 -22.97 -16.49
N TYR A 12 0.91 -22.32 -15.47
CA TYR A 12 0.22 -21.03 -15.57
C TYR A 12 0.33 -20.22 -14.27
N ILE A 13 0.00 -18.93 -14.35
CA ILE A 13 -0.08 -18.01 -13.21
C ILE A 13 -1.48 -17.42 -13.18
N ASP A 14 -2.17 -17.55 -12.04
CA ASP A 14 -3.54 -17.02 -11.90
C ASP A 14 -3.55 -15.49 -11.98
N MET A 15 -2.72 -14.82 -11.21
CA MET A 15 -2.66 -13.37 -11.14
C MET A 15 -1.24 -12.89 -11.47
N TYR A 16 -1.05 -12.39 -12.69
CA TYR A 16 0.23 -11.84 -13.13
C TYR A 16 0.20 -10.32 -13.10
N LEU A 17 1.12 -9.71 -12.35
CA LEU A 17 1.16 -8.27 -12.25
C LEU A 17 2.43 -7.67 -12.88
N VAL A 18 2.27 -6.54 -13.54
CA VAL A 18 3.36 -5.67 -13.98
C VAL A 18 3.91 -4.96 -12.75
N HIS A 19 5.12 -5.36 -12.33
CA HIS A 19 5.67 -4.97 -11.03
C HIS A 19 6.23 -3.54 -11.02
N SER A 20 5.95 -2.82 -9.93
CA SER A 20 6.53 -1.52 -9.60
C SER A 20 6.35 -0.46 -10.69
N VAL A 21 5.10 -0.26 -11.13
CA VAL A 21 4.78 0.80 -12.09
C VAL A 21 4.99 2.16 -11.41
N ASN A 22 5.92 2.91 -11.97
CA ASN A 22 6.26 4.29 -11.66
C ASN A 22 6.65 5.00 -12.96
N LYS A 23 6.84 6.29 -12.96
CA LYS A 23 7.10 7.08 -14.17
C LYS A 23 8.24 6.55 -15.05
N PRO A 24 9.45 6.19 -14.51
CA PRO A 24 10.50 5.58 -15.31
C PRO A 24 10.13 4.21 -15.89
N ASN A 25 9.57 3.31 -15.05
CA ASN A 25 9.18 1.98 -15.46
C ASN A 25 8.01 2.01 -16.45
N TRP A 26 7.05 2.89 -16.26
CA TRP A 26 5.93 3.06 -17.18
C TRP A 26 6.37 3.47 -18.58
N LYS A 27 7.32 4.42 -18.66
CA LYS A 27 7.95 4.79 -19.92
C LYS A 27 8.64 3.59 -20.59
N ARG A 28 9.32 2.74 -19.81
CA ARG A 28 9.98 1.54 -20.30
C ARG A 28 8.97 0.49 -20.76
N ILE A 29 7.90 0.24 -20.00
CA ILE A 29 6.81 -0.69 -20.32
C ILE A 29 6.18 -0.31 -21.67
N LYS A 30 5.85 0.96 -21.86
CA LYS A 30 5.31 1.49 -23.14
C LYS A 30 6.31 1.29 -24.29
N LYS A 31 7.60 1.59 -24.07
CA LYS A 31 8.64 1.41 -25.10
C LYS A 31 8.85 -0.06 -25.50
N LEU A 32 8.74 -0.97 -24.55
CA LEU A 32 8.90 -2.41 -24.80
C LEU A 32 7.64 -3.06 -25.37
N ASN A 33 6.55 -2.32 -25.46
CA ASN A 33 5.25 -2.81 -25.93
C ASN A 33 4.83 -4.11 -25.20
N LEU A 34 4.82 -4.06 -23.85
CA LEU A 34 4.62 -5.25 -23.01
C LEU A 34 3.22 -5.84 -23.13
N MET A 35 2.18 -5.01 -23.35
CA MET A 35 0.78 -5.46 -23.30
C MET A 35 0.47 -6.58 -24.32
N PRO A 36 0.87 -6.53 -25.60
CA PRO A 36 0.66 -7.62 -26.54
C PRO A 36 1.23 -8.96 -26.09
N PHE A 37 2.39 -8.96 -25.42
CA PHE A 37 2.97 -10.17 -24.84
C PHE A 37 2.06 -10.74 -23.72
N LEU A 38 1.56 -9.90 -22.84
CA LEU A 38 0.67 -10.34 -21.76
C LEU A 38 -0.64 -10.92 -22.32
N GLU A 39 -1.20 -10.28 -23.34
CA GLU A 39 -2.39 -10.78 -24.05
C GLU A 39 -2.15 -12.14 -24.71
N GLU A 40 -1.00 -12.31 -25.37
CA GLU A 40 -0.58 -13.60 -25.96
C GLU A 40 -0.50 -14.69 -24.88
N MET A 41 0.13 -14.39 -23.75
CA MET A 41 0.23 -15.34 -22.63
C MET A 41 -1.14 -15.64 -22.00
N LYS A 42 -2.03 -14.67 -21.93
CA LYS A 42 -3.40 -14.87 -21.48
C LYS A 42 -4.21 -15.73 -22.45
N ALA A 43 -4.12 -15.45 -23.75
CA ALA A 43 -4.77 -16.26 -24.79
C ALA A 43 -4.26 -17.69 -24.82
N ALA A 44 -2.98 -17.92 -24.52
CA ALA A 44 -2.36 -19.23 -24.38
C ALA A 44 -2.71 -19.95 -23.05
N GLY A 45 -3.53 -19.35 -22.17
CA GLY A 45 -3.87 -19.90 -20.86
C GLY A 45 -2.74 -19.91 -19.83
N LYS A 46 -1.64 -19.21 -20.12
CA LYS A 46 -0.48 -19.10 -19.22
C LYS A 46 -0.63 -18.03 -18.15
N ILE A 47 -1.53 -17.08 -18.36
CA ILE A 47 -1.96 -16.05 -17.40
C ILE A 47 -3.48 -16.06 -17.37
N LYS A 48 -4.09 -16.02 -16.18
CA LYS A 48 -5.55 -15.88 -16.07
C LYS A 48 -5.97 -14.42 -15.93
N HIS A 49 -5.32 -13.67 -15.02
CA HIS A 49 -5.64 -12.28 -14.75
C HIS A 49 -4.40 -11.40 -14.83
N ILE A 50 -4.54 -10.22 -15.45
CA ILE A 50 -3.46 -9.26 -15.63
C ILE A 50 -3.71 -8.03 -14.77
N GLY A 51 -2.71 -7.65 -13.97
CA GLY A 51 -2.76 -6.46 -13.11
C GLY A 51 -1.44 -5.73 -13.03
N PHE A 52 -1.33 -4.79 -12.11
CA PHE A 52 -0.09 -4.06 -11.87
C PHE A 52 0.08 -3.68 -10.39
N SER A 53 1.33 -3.49 -9.94
CA SER A 53 1.64 -2.82 -8.68
C SER A 53 2.15 -1.41 -8.95
N PHE A 54 1.78 -0.47 -8.06
CA PHE A 54 1.95 0.95 -8.33
C PHE A 54 2.67 1.70 -7.20
N HIS A 55 3.60 2.59 -7.59
CA HIS A 55 4.39 3.42 -6.68
C HIS A 55 4.75 4.77 -7.31
N ASP A 56 3.76 5.65 -7.53
CA ASP A 56 3.97 6.99 -8.04
C ASP A 56 2.78 7.90 -7.70
N SER A 57 2.68 9.08 -8.31
CA SER A 57 1.62 10.05 -8.09
C SER A 57 0.25 9.56 -8.57
N TYR A 58 -0.80 10.15 -8.00
CA TYR A 58 -2.19 9.85 -8.38
C TYR A 58 -2.45 10.08 -9.88
N GLU A 59 -1.88 11.14 -10.47
CA GLU A 59 -2.06 11.47 -11.89
C GLU A 59 -1.51 10.37 -12.80
N LEU A 60 -0.36 9.80 -12.44
CA LEU A 60 0.17 8.63 -13.16
C LEU A 60 -0.68 7.38 -12.94
N PHE A 61 -1.27 7.23 -11.77
CA PHE A 61 -2.19 6.12 -11.48
C PHE A 61 -3.41 6.16 -12.41
N GLU A 62 -4.02 7.33 -12.60
CA GLU A 62 -5.12 7.53 -13.55
C GLU A 62 -4.69 7.18 -14.99
N GLU A 63 -3.52 7.68 -15.45
CA GLU A 63 -2.98 7.35 -16.77
C GLU A 63 -2.83 5.84 -16.96
N VAL A 64 -2.28 5.15 -15.95
CA VAL A 64 -2.08 3.70 -16.01
C VAL A 64 -3.40 2.95 -16.04
N LEU A 65 -4.37 3.33 -15.20
CA LEU A 65 -5.70 2.73 -15.19
C LEU A 65 -6.42 2.84 -16.54
N ASP A 66 -6.28 3.98 -17.20
CA ASP A 66 -6.96 4.24 -18.50
C ASP A 66 -6.26 3.58 -19.69
N SER A 67 -5.03 3.11 -19.51
CA SER A 67 -4.18 2.62 -20.61
C SER A 67 -4.49 1.19 -21.05
N TYR A 68 -5.16 0.40 -20.22
CA TYR A 68 -5.38 -1.03 -20.45
C TYR A 68 -6.56 -1.52 -19.59
N PRO A 69 -7.34 -2.54 -20.01
CA PRO A 69 -8.41 -3.11 -19.22
C PRO A 69 -7.87 -4.04 -18.10
N TRP A 70 -7.22 -3.44 -17.12
CA TRP A 70 -6.68 -4.14 -15.97
C TRP A 70 -7.77 -4.84 -15.17
N GLU A 71 -7.46 -6.00 -14.61
CA GLU A 71 -8.39 -6.78 -13.79
C GLU A 71 -8.17 -6.57 -12.30
N PHE A 72 -6.94 -6.21 -11.91
CA PHE A 72 -6.60 -5.87 -10.53
C PHE A 72 -5.41 -4.90 -10.47
N CYS A 73 -5.29 -4.22 -9.35
CA CYS A 73 -4.09 -3.44 -9.03
C CYS A 73 -3.66 -3.67 -7.58
N GLN A 74 -2.37 -3.41 -7.32
CA GLN A 74 -1.80 -3.46 -6.00
C GLN A 74 -1.24 -2.09 -5.65
N ILE A 75 -1.75 -1.48 -4.58
CA ILE A 75 -1.40 -0.13 -4.13
C ILE A 75 -0.97 -0.13 -2.67
N GLN A 76 -0.09 0.80 -2.30
CA GLN A 76 0.21 1.10 -0.92
C GLN A 76 -0.96 1.87 -0.29
N LEU A 77 -1.43 1.41 0.88
CA LEU A 77 -2.43 2.13 1.64
C LEU A 77 -2.40 1.75 3.12
N ASN A 78 -2.40 2.74 3.99
CA ASN A 78 -2.60 2.63 5.42
C ASN A 78 -3.17 3.96 5.96
N TYR A 79 -3.58 4.02 7.23
CA TYR A 79 -4.25 5.19 7.79
C TYR A 79 -3.34 6.44 7.89
N MET A 80 -2.01 6.27 7.76
CA MET A 80 -1.05 7.39 7.70
C MET A 80 -0.88 7.93 6.27
N ASP A 81 -0.97 7.07 5.28
CA ASP A 81 -0.65 7.36 3.89
C ASP A 81 -1.93 7.47 3.02
N LYS A 82 -3.01 8.04 3.60
CA LYS A 82 -4.33 8.14 2.94
C LYS A 82 -4.30 8.88 1.60
N ASP A 83 -3.43 9.87 1.49
CA ASP A 83 -3.32 10.75 0.33
C ASP A 83 -1.97 10.61 -0.41
N ILE A 84 -1.20 9.57 -0.09
CA ILE A 84 0.11 9.31 -0.69
C ILE A 84 -0.04 8.31 -1.84
N GLN A 85 0.66 8.55 -2.95
CA GLN A 85 0.63 7.74 -4.18
C GLN A 85 -0.81 7.65 -4.76
N ALA A 86 -1.36 6.45 -4.95
CA ALA A 86 -2.75 6.28 -5.36
C ALA A 86 -3.72 6.72 -4.26
N GLY A 87 -3.40 6.43 -2.99
CA GLY A 87 -4.18 6.78 -1.82
C GLY A 87 -5.62 6.24 -1.83
N VAL A 88 -6.45 6.76 -0.94
CA VAL A 88 -7.89 6.43 -0.88
C VAL A 88 -8.62 6.84 -2.17
N LYS A 89 -8.20 7.95 -2.78
CA LYS A 89 -8.77 8.41 -4.06
C LYS A 89 -8.55 7.39 -5.17
N GLY A 90 -7.33 6.85 -5.27
CA GLY A 90 -6.99 5.81 -6.24
C GLY A 90 -7.68 4.48 -5.96
N LEU A 91 -7.82 4.09 -4.69
CA LEU A 91 -8.59 2.92 -4.27
C LEU A 91 -10.02 2.98 -4.83
N LYS A 92 -10.72 4.10 -4.60
CA LYS A 92 -12.10 4.30 -5.08
C LYS A 92 -12.18 4.28 -6.60
N LEU A 93 -11.29 5.00 -7.28
CA LEU A 93 -11.25 5.04 -8.74
C LEU A 93 -11.02 3.64 -9.36
N ALA A 94 -10.11 2.85 -8.81
CA ALA A 94 -9.87 1.48 -9.28
C ALA A 94 -11.09 0.59 -9.08
N SER A 95 -11.73 0.68 -7.92
CA SER A 95 -12.97 -0.05 -7.61
C SER A 95 -14.13 0.37 -8.54
N GLU A 96 -14.32 1.66 -8.80
CA GLU A 96 -15.33 2.18 -9.75
C GLU A 96 -15.12 1.66 -11.17
N LYS A 97 -13.86 1.40 -11.56
CA LYS A 97 -13.50 0.78 -12.83
C LYS A 97 -13.62 -0.76 -12.81
N GLY A 98 -14.03 -1.35 -11.69
CA GLY A 98 -14.25 -2.79 -11.55
C GLY A 98 -13.00 -3.62 -11.26
N LEU A 99 -11.88 -2.99 -10.89
CA LEU A 99 -10.66 -3.71 -10.54
C LEU A 99 -10.74 -4.30 -9.13
N GLY A 100 -10.18 -5.50 -8.95
CA GLY A 100 -9.81 -5.97 -7.63
C GLY A 100 -8.64 -5.16 -7.07
N VAL A 101 -8.75 -4.62 -5.84
CA VAL A 101 -7.68 -3.82 -5.26
C VAL A 101 -7.00 -4.56 -4.11
N ILE A 102 -5.70 -4.77 -4.28
CA ILE A 102 -4.81 -5.42 -3.32
C ILE A 102 -4.03 -4.35 -2.58
N ILE A 103 -4.06 -4.39 -1.26
CA ILE A 103 -3.35 -3.41 -0.43
C ILE A 103 -2.00 -3.99 0.01
N MET A 104 -0.93 -3.24 -0.23
CA MET A 104 0.40 -3.47 0.33
C MET A 104 0.73 -2.41 1.39
N GLU A 105 1.68 -2.72 2.25
CA GLU A 105 2.12 -1.87 3.38
C GLU A 105 0.98 -1.41 4.31
N PRO A 106 0.08 -2.31 4.70
CA PRO A 106 -1.06 -1.96 5.55
C PRO A 106 -0.64 -1.39 6.91
N LEU A 107 0.57 -1.72 7.37
CA LEU A 107 1.15 -1.30 8.64
C LEU A 107 2.47 -0.53 8.46
N LYS A 108 2.70 0.07 7.28
CA LYS A 108 3.88 0.92 6.97
C LYS A 108 5.19 0.20 7.32
N GLY A 109 5.37 -1.03 6.82
CA GLY A 109 6.55 -1.85 7.13
C GLY A 109 6.67 -2.26 8.59
N GLY A 110 5.59 -2.24 9.37
CA GLY A 110 5.56 -2.53 10.81
C GLY A 110 5.72 -1.29 11.71
N LYS A 111 6.04 -0.13 11.16
CA LYS A 111 6.23 1.12 11.93
C LYS A 111 4.98 1.56 12.70
N LEU A 112 3.80 1.17 12.26
CA LEU A 112 2.55 1.44 12.97
C LEU A 112 2.27 0.47 14.12
N THR A 113 3.15 -0.50 14.37
CA THR A 113 2.94 -1.55 15.39
C THR A 113 4.09 -1.68 16.38
N THR A 114 5.26 -1.15 16.05
CA THR A 114 6.47 -1.22 16.89
C THR A 114 7.07 0.17 17.06
N GLY A 115 7.69 0.43 18.22
CA GLY A 115 8.29 1.75 18.50
C GLY A 115 7.26 2.87 18.55
N ILE A 116 6.02 2.59 18.94
CA ILE A 116 4.93 3.57 18.93
C ILE A 116 5.26 4.72 19.89
N PRO A 117 5.17 5.98 19.44
CA PRO A 117 5.40 7.14 20.29
C PRO A 117 4.49 7.13 21.52
N PRO A 118 4.97 7.56 22.71
CA PRO A 118 4.17 7.55 23.93
C PRO A 118 2.81 8.29 23.81
N THR A 119 2.79 9.40 23.09
CA THR A 119 1.56 10.19 22.86
C THR A 119 0.55 9.45 21.99
N VAL A 120 1.00 8.71 21.00
CA VAL A 120 0.16 7.82 20.17
C VAL A 120 -0.32 6.61 20.98
N GLN A 121 0.56 6.02 21.79
CA GLN A 121 0.19 4.91 22.66
C GLN A 121 -0.87 5.32 23.68
N GLU A 122 -0.82 6.54 24.18
CA GLU A 122 -1.85 7.09 25.08
C GLU A 122 -3.23 7.17 24.40
N LEU A 123 -3.28 7.59 23.13
CA LEU A 123 -4.52 7.58 22.35
C LEU A 123 -5.11 6.16 22.24
N TRP A 124 -4.27 5.18 21.89
CA TRP A 124 -4.70 3.77 21.82
C TRP A 124 -5.14 3.23 23.20
N ASN A 125 -4.45 3.61 24.27
CA ASN A 125 -4.80 3.20 25.63
C ASN A 125 -6.15 3.77 26.08
N ASN A 126 -6.55 4.93 25.58
CA ASN A 126 -7.83 5.58 25.88
C ASN A 126 -8.96 5.19 24.90
N ALA A 127 -8.69 4.29 23.95
CA ALA A 127 -9.68 3.81 22.99
C ALA A 127 -10.88 3.16 23.72
N PRO A 128 -12.11 3.35 23.22
CA PRO A 128 -13.31 2.73 23.78
C PRO A 128 -13.27 1.21 23.70
N VAL A 129 -12.67 0.69 22.62
CA VAL A 129 -12.43 -0.74 22.42
C VAL A 129 -10.93 -1.01 22.42
N LYS A 130 -10.50 -1.96 23.23
CA LYS A 130 -9.08 -2.34 23.29
C LYS A 130 -8.70 -3.23 22.12
N ARG A 131 -7.82 -2.74 21.25
CA ARG A 131 -7.24 -3.46 20.14
C ARG A 131 -5.74 -3.23 20.09
N THR A 132 -5.02 -4.15 19.50
CA THR A 132 -3.61 -3.93 19.17
C THR A 132 -3.52 -2.90 18.03
N PRO A 133 -2.38 -2.19 17.89
CA PRO A 133 -2.16 -1.28 16.76
C PRO A 133 -2.30 -1.95 15.39
N ALA A 134 -1.91 -3.23 15.27
CA ALA A 134 -2.11 -4.01 14.06
C ALA A 134 -3.60 -4.23 13.75
N GLU A 135 -4.42 -4.57 14.75
CA GLU A 135 -5.87 -4.71 14.59
C GLU A 135 -6.52 -3.41 14.13
N TRP A 136 -6.11 -2.25 14.68
CA TRP A 136 -6.60 -0.96 14.22
C TRP A 136 -6.29 -0.72 12.74
N GLY A 137 -5.05 -0.99 12.29
CA GLY A 137 -4.65 -0.84 10.90
C GLY A 137 -5.42 -1.76 9.94
N PHE A 138 -5.56 -3.04 10.29
CA PHE A 138 -6.31 -3.99 9.45
C PHE A 138 -7.80 -3.70 9.42
N LYS A 139 -8.41 -3.34 10.56
CA LYS A 139 -9.84 -2.98 10.62
C LYS A 139 -10.13 -1.69 9.86
N TRP A 140 -9.21 -0.71 9.87
CA TRP A 140 -9.34 0.49 9.06
C TRP A 140 -9.42 0.16 7.56
N LEU A 141 -8.56 -0.73 7.06
CA LEU A 141 -8.59 -1.17 5.67
C LEU A 141 -9.83 -2.03 5.37
N ALA A 142 -10.14 -3.01 6.22
CA ALA A 142 -11.31 -3.89 6.04
C ALA A 142 -12.64 -3.14 6.14
N ASN A 143 -12.65 -1.91 6.70
CA ASN A 143 -13.84 -1.05 6.75
C ASN A 143 -14.17 -0.41 5.38
N MET A 144 -13.29 -0.52 4.39
CA MET A 144 -13.49 0.00 3.04
C MET A 144 -13.95 -1.12 2.10
N PRO A 145 -15.16 -1.06 1.56
CA PRO A 145 -15.70 -2.12 0.70
C PRO A 145 -14.92 -2.27 -0.63
N GLU A 146 -14.15 -1.26 -1.01
CA GLU A 146 -13.32 -1.27 -2.21
C GLU A 146 -12.05 -2.14 -2.06
N VAL A 147 -11.66 -2.48 -0.83
CA VAL A 147 -10.48 -3.32 -0.57
C VAL A 147 -10.83 -4.79 -0.79
N THR A 148 -10.17 -5.41 -1.76
CA THR A 148 -10.38 -6.82 -2.08
C THR A 148 -9.50 -7.75 -1.24
N LEU A 149 -8.24 -7.37 -1.03
CA LEU A 149 -7.25 -8.20 -0.34
C LEU A 149 -6.20 -7.33 0.35
N ILE A 150 -5.74 -7.75 1.53
CA ILE A 150 -4.69 -7.07 2.28
C ILE A 150 -3.50 -8.02 2.39
N LEU A 151 -2.33 -7.57 1.91
CA LEU A 151 -1.07 -8.28 2.10
C LEU A 151 -0.50 -7.98 3.49
N SER A 152 0.15 -8.95 4.08
CA SER A 152 0.86 -8.75 5.34
C SER A 152 2.23 -9.40 5.33
N GLY A 153 3.25 -8.65 5.77
CA GLY A 153 4.64 -9.10 5.90
C GLY A 153 4.93 -9.78 7.25
N MET A 154 3.96 -10.52 7.81
CA MET A 154 4.14 -11.26 9.09
C MET A 154 5.27 -12.27 8.99
N SER A 155 6.15 -12.25 10.01
CA SER A 155 7.34 -13.09 10.08
C SER A 155 7.35 -14.02 11.29
N SER A 156 6.35 -13.90 12.20
CA SER A 156 6.19 -14.81 13.34
C SER A 156 4.84 -15.52 13.31
N ARG A 157 4.77 -16.65 14.00
CA ARG A 157 3.54 -17.43 14.14
C ARG A 157 2.45 -16.65 14.87
N GLU A 158 2.84 -15.86 15.86
CA GLU A 158 1.94 -15.02 16.65
C GLU A 158 1.30 -13.96 15.79
N GLN A 159 2.09 -13.27 14.97
CA GLN A 159 1.58 -12.26 14.00
C GLN A 159 0.61 -12.90 13.01
N LEU A 160 0.94 -14.09 12.49
CA LEU A 160 0.06 -14.81 11.57
C LEU A 160 -1.29 -15.13 12.25
N GLN A 161 -1.27 -15.67 13.46
CA GLN A 161 -2.49 -16.03 14.20
C GLN A 161 -3.34 -14.81 14.54
N GLN A 162 -2.72 -13.71 15.00
CA GLN A 162 -3.41 -12.45 15.30
C GLN A 162 -4.04 -11.84 14.06
N ASN A 163 -3.29 -11.78 12.96
CA ASN A 163 -3.78 -11.17 11.71
C ASN A 163 -4.93 -11.99 11.11
N ILE A 164 -4.83 -13.33 11.11
CA ILE A 164 -5.93 -14.19 10.67
C ILE A 164 -7.17 -13.98 11.56
N ALA A 165 -7.02 -13.96 12.87
CA ALA A 165 -8.14 -13.74 13.79
C ALA A 165 -8.79 -12.35 13.54
N THR A 166 -7.98 -11.31 13.36
CA THR A 166 -8.46 -9.94 13.11
C THR A 166 -9.26 -9.85 11.82
N VAL A 167 -8.72 -10.39 10.72
CA VAL A 167 -9.36 -10.27 9.39
C VAL A 167 -10.55 -11.23 9.26
N SER A 168 -10.47 -12.44 9.84
CA SER A 168 -11.61 -13.39 9.83
C SER A 168 -12.81 -12.90 10.63
N ALA A 169 -12.58 -12.06 11.65
CA ALA A 169 -13.62 -11.40 12.43
C ALA A 169 -13.99 -10.00 11.91
N ALA A 170 -13.43 -9.59 10.77
CA ALA A 170 -13.68 -8.30 10.19
C ALA A 170 -14.95 -8.36 9.33
N ASP A 171 -16.06 -7.93 9.91
CA ASP A 171 -17.21 -7.56 9.10
C ASP A 171 -16.93 -6.21 8.45
N LEU A 172 -17.40 -6.00 7.23
CA LEU A 172 -17.33 -4.70 6.55
C LEU A 172 -18.10 -3.64 7.35
N ASN A 173 -17.57 -2.42 7.41
CA ASN A 173 -18.19 -1.28 8.08
C ASN A 173 -18.37 -1.42 9.61
N VAL A 174 -17.44 -2.09 10.29
CA VAL A 174 -17.51 -2.35 11.75
C VAL A 174 -16.97 -1.22 12.60
N LEU A 175 -16.19 -0.28 12.04
CA LEU A 175 -15.69 0.84 12.81
C LEU A 175 -16.81 1.86 13.06
N SER A 176 -17.08 2.15 14.33
CA SER A 176 -17.97 3.27 14.70
C SER A 176 -17.36 4.61 14.27
N ASP A 177 -18.16 5.66 14.27
CA ASP A 177 -17.68 7.01 13.97
C ASP A 177 -16.61 7.44 14.98
N GLU A 178 -16.80 7.12 16.26
CA GLU A 178 -15.80 7.39 17.32
C GLU A 178 -14.47 6.66 17.08
N GLU A 179 -14.53 5.43 16.58
CA GLU A 179 -13.33 4.65 16.26
C GLU A 179 -12.60 5.22 15.03
N ARG A 180 -13.35 5.68 14.03
CA ARG A 180 -12.79 6.39 12.87
C ARG A 180 -12.11 7.68 13.27
N GLU A 181 -12.79 8.50 14.09
CA GLU A 181 -12.22 9.73 14.63
C GLU A 181 -10.97 9.49 15.48
N LEU A 182 -10.92 8.38 16.23
CA LEU A 182 -9.73 8.01 16.99
C LEU A 182 -8.55 7.71 16.08
N ILE A 183 -8.77 6.94 14.99
CA ILE A 183 -7.72 6.66 14.01
C ILE A 183 -7.23 7.94 13.33
N ASP A 184 -8.14 8.88 13.03
CA ASP A 184 -7.77 10.18 12.48
C ASP A 184 -6.93 11.00 13.49
N LYS A 185 -7.31 11.04 14.77
CA LYS A 185 -6.49 11.68 15.83
C LYS A 185 -5.11 11.03 15.97
N VAL A 186 -5.01 9.71 15.83
CA VAL A 186 -3.72 9.01 15.83
C VAL A 186 -2.88 9.41 14.62
N SER A 187 -3.50 9.47 13.44
CA SER A 187 -2.81 9.93 12.23
C SER A 187 -2.30 11.37 12.38
N ASP A 188 -3.13 12.26 12.93
CA ASP A 188 -2.76 13.65 13.19
C ASP A 188 -1.62 13.77 14.20
N GLU A 189 -1.61 12.94 15.25
CA GLU A 189 -0.55 12.92 16.25
C GLU A 189 0.77 12.46 15.65
N TYR A 190 0.79 11.39 14.82
CA TYR A 190 1.99 11.01 14.07
C TYR A 190 2.47 12.13 13.17
N ASN A 191 1.56 12.80 12.44
CA ASN A 191 1.90 13.91 11.56
C ASN A 191 2.47 15.11 12.34
N ARG A 192 1.99 15.37 13.57
CA ARG A 192 2.54 16.40 14.47
C ARG A 192 3.99 16.14 14.88
N LEU A 193 4.40 14.86 14.93
CA LEU A 193 5.77 14.45 15.25
C LEU A 193 6.73 14.59 14.06
N ILE A 194 6.22 14.75 12.83
CA ILE A 194 7.02 15.03 11.65
C ILE A 194 7.59 16.46 11.78
N LYS A 195 8.88 16.55 11.97
CA LYS A 195 9.55 17.83 12.21
C LYS A 195 9.84 18.62 10.94
N TYR A 196 10.11 17.91 9.87
CA TYR A 196 10.47 18.50 8.57
C TYR A 196 9.64 17.89 7.47
N SER A 197 8.77 18.69 6.85
CA SER A 197 7.98 18.24 5.70
C SER A 197 8.85 18.14 4.46
N CYS A 198 8.81 16.99 3.80
CA CYS A 198 9.39 16.78 2.49
C CYS A 198 8.33 16.22 1.56
N THR A 199 8.11 16.86 0.41
CA THR A 199 7.13 16.42 -0.60
C THR A 199 7.72 15.43 -1.60
N GLY A 200 9.00 15.08 -1.48
CA GLY A 200 9.68 14.23 -2.45
C GLY A 200 9.79 14.83 -3.86
N CYS A 201 9.62 16.14 -4.01
CA CYS A 201 9.65 16.81 -5.31
C CYS A 201 11.02 16.80 -6.01
N GLU A 202 12.07 16.34 -5.33
CA GLU A 202 13.45 16.24 -5.81
C GLU A 202 14.06 17.55 -6.32
N TYR A 203 13.43 18.70 -6.04
CA TYR A 203 13.94 20.03 -6.46
C TYR A 203 15.33 20.35 -5.88
N CYS A 204 15.68 19.70 -4.76
CA CYS A 204 17.01 19.78 -4.13
C CYS A 204 18.05 18.86 -4.81
N LEU A 205 17.69 18.12 -5.84
CA LEU A 205 18.58 17.19 -6.55
C LEU A 205 18.86 17.70 -7.99
N PRO A 206 20.08 17.44 -8.53
CA PRO A 206 21.21 16.83 -7.84
C PRO A 206 21.85 17.80 -6.82
N CYS A 207 22.07 17.30 -5.60
CA CYS A 207 22.76 18.08 -4.57
C CYS A 207 24.23 18.28 -4.94
N PRO A 208 24.81 19.49 -4.84
CA PRO A 208 26.24 19.74 -5.09
C PRO A 208 27.17 18.91 -4.21
N GLN A 209 26.70 18.54 -2.99
CA GLN A 209 27.43 17.69 -2.04
C GLN A 209 27.07 16.19 -2.21
N LYS A 210 26.36 15.82 -3.27
CA LYS A 210 25.93 14.45 -3.56
C LYS A 210 25.06 13.80 -2.45
N LEU A 211 24.37 14.61 -1.66
CA LEU A 211 23.45 14.14 -0.64
C LEU A 211 22.08 13.81 -1.23
N LYS A 212 21.47 12.75 -0.77
CA LYS A 212 20.07 12.42 -1.04
C LYS A 212 19.20 13.11 0.01
N ILE A 213 18.95 14.40 -0.18
CA ILE A 213 18.27 15.25 0.81
C ILE A 213 16.89 14.71 1.22
N PRO A 214 16.03 14.24 0.32
CA PRO A 214 14.76 13.62 0.72
C PRO A 214 14.95 12.44 1.68
N ASP A 215 15.86 11.51 1.37
CA ASP A 215 16.13 10.32 2.20
C ASP A 215 16.64 10.72 3.61
N LEU A 216 17.46 11.79 3.69
CA LEU A 216 17.96 12.30 4.97
C LEU A 216 16.85 12.93 5.81
N ILE A 217 15.94 13.66 5.18
CA ILE A 217 14.79 14.26 5.88
C ILE A 217 13.88 13.15 6.41
N ASP A 218 13.61 12.12 5.60
CA ASP A 218 12.80 10.98 6.01
C ASP A 218 13.44 10.22 7.18
N THR A 219 14.76 9.95 7.10
CA THR A 219 15.51 9.31 8.20
C THR A 219 15.45 10.14 9.48
N LEU A 220 15.57 11.46 9.37
CA LEU A 220 15.50 12.36 10.53
C LEU A 220 14.10 12.38 11.15
N ASN A 221 13.06 12.40 10.33
CA ASN A 221 11.68 12.32 10.81
C ASN A 221 11.40 10.97 11.47
N GLU A 222 11.86 9.88 10.87
CA GLU A 222 11.74 8.55 11.47
C GLU A 222 12.45 8.49 12.84
N TRP A 223 13.62 9.04 12.95
CA TRP A 223 14.32 9.12 14.23
C TRP A 223 13.57 9.98 15.26
N ASN A 224 12.97 11.10 14.84
CA ASN A 224 12.14 11.92 15.74
C ASN A 224 10.86 11.21 16.20
N ILE A 225 10.29 10.35 15.37
CA ILE A 225 9.04 9.66 15.66
C ILE A 225 9.27 8.38 16.48
N TYR A 226 10.26 7.60 16.10
CA TYR A 226 10.45 6.24 16.62
C TYR A 226 11.68 6.07 17.52
N GLY A 227 12.61 7.04 17.58
CA GLY A 227 13.86 7.02 18.35
C GLY A 227 15.03 6.45 17.57
#